data_428b13c34739ec35737748f42696c0fd
#
_entry.id   428b13c34739ec35737748f42696c0fd
#
_cell.length_a   1.000
_cell.length_b   1.000
_cell.length_c   1.000
_cell.angle_alpha   90.00
_cell.angle_beta   90.00
_cell.angle_gamma   90.00
#
_symmetry.space_group_name_H-M   'P 1'
#
loop_
_entity.id
_entity.type
_entity.pdbx_description
1 polymer ?
#
loop_
_entity_poly.entity_id
_entity_poly.type
_entity_poly.pdbx_seq_one_letter_code
_entity_poly.pdbx_strand_id
1 'polypeptide(L)'
;MRKGCWSVSALALALLLTPGAAAVAQESGLAGMHSWVRVGGRTCMLDHFHDGSGSGATRAAAQRAAIRSWIDFTAWEYGSRWGSWGASVSKRMGCSGGPGSYSCEASSRPCRY
;
A
#
# COMPACT_ATOMS: atom_id res chain seq x y z
N MET A 1 -6.66 67.99 36.63
CA MET A 1 -6.03 66.69 36.53
C MET A 1 -6.88 65.75 35.66
N ARG A 2 -6.48 65.55 34.42
CA ARG A 2 -7.17 64.63 33.52
C ARG A 2 -6.47 63.28 33.55
N LYS A 3 -7.16 62.25 34.07
CA LYS A 3 -6.66 60.89 34.05
C LYS A 3 -7.00 60.28 32.66
N GLY A 4 -6.00 60.10 31.83
CA GLY A 4 -6.14 59.44 30.56
C GLY A 4 -6.33 57.94 30.76
N CYS A 5 -7.47 57.43 30.27
CA CYS A 5 -7.79 56.04 30.20
C CYS A 5 -7.12 55.45 28.93
N TRP A 6 -6.12 54.61 29.11
CA TRP A 6 -5.49 53.91 28.00
C TRP A 6 -6.27 52.60 27.73
N SER A 7 -6.99 52.60 26.66
CA SER A 7 -7.65 51.39 26.18
C SER A 7 -6.63 50.49 25.52
N VAL A 8 -6.35 49.37 26.16
CA VAL A 8 -5.51 48.31 25.58
C VAL A 8 -6.42 47.46 24.68
N SER A 9 -6.33 47.66 23.37
CA SER A 9 -6.99 46.81 22.39
C SER A 9 -6.26 45.49 22.31
N ALA A 10 -6.88 44.43 22.87
CA ALA A 10 -6.40 43.09 22.72
C ALA A 10 -6.72 42.59 21.30
N LEU A 11 -5.71 42.48 20.44
CA LEU A 11 -5.82 41.77 19.16
C LEU A 11 -5.90 40.26 19.47
N ALA A 12 -7.08 39.71 19.34
CA ALA A 12 -7.28 38.26 19.34
C ALA A 12 -6.74 37.66 18.02
N LEU A 13 -5.59 37.03 18.08
CA LEU A 13 -5.04 36.27 16.96
C LEU A 13 -5.83 34.98 16.83
N ALA A 14 -6.79 34.94 15.91
CA ALA A 14 -7.50 33.70 15.57
C ALA A 14 -6.56 32.79 14.80
N LEU A 15 -6.04 31.75 15.47
CA LEU A 15 -5.38 30.63 14.80
C LEU A 15 -6.43 29.88 13.98
N LEU A 16 -6.42 30.08 12.68
CA LEU A 16 -7.12 29.21 11.72
C LEU A 16 -6.43 27.85 11.71
N LEU A 17 -6.95 26.90 12.47
CA LEU A 17 -6.65 25.51 12.33
C LEU A 17 -7.19 25.05 10.96
N THR A 18 -6.35 25.05 9.94
CA THR A 18 -6.66 24.37 8.69
C THR A 18 -6.76 22.88 9.00
N PRO A 19 -7.88 22.20 8.69
CA PRO A 19 -7.94 20.76 8.79
C PRO A 19 -6.85 20.21 7.88
N GLY A 20 -5.87 19.50 8.47
CA GLY A 20 -4.83 18.84 7.70
C GLY A 20 -5.52 17.95 6.68
N ALA A 21 -5.28 18.18 5.40
CA ALA A 21 -5.72 17.27 4.35
C ALA A 21 -5.13 15.91 4.68
N ALA A 22 -5.99 14.92 4.95
CA ALA A 22 -5.57 13.56 5.12
C ALA A 22 -4.76 13.19 3.86
N ALA A 23 -3.49 12.81 4.05
CA ALA A 23 -2.65 12.35 2.96
C ALA A 23 -3.29 11.09 2.40
N VAL A 24 -4.09 11.20 1.35
CA VAL A 24 -4.52 10.06 0.56
C VAL A 24 -3.26 9.42 0.01
N ALA A 25 -3.07 8.13 0.32
CA ALA A 25 -1.98 7.36 -0.27
C ALA A 25 -2.10 7.46 -1.79
N GLN A 26 -1.24 8.26 -2.41
CA GLN A 26 -1.27 8.48 -3.84
C GLN A 26 -0.73 7.23 -4.53
N GLU A 27 -1.44 6.80 -5.54
CA GLU A 27 -0.91 5.79 -6.45
C GLU A 27 0.38 6.32 -7.08
N SER A 28 1.39 5.49 -7.18
CA SER A 28 2.59 5.87 -7.92
C SER A 28 2.25 6.04 -9.40
N GLY A 29 3.00 6.87 -10.12
CA GLY A 29 2.84 7.05 -11.56
C GLY A 29 2.97 5.75 -12.35
N LEU A 30 3.68 4.75 -11.81
CA LEU A 30 3.86 3.43 -12.42
C LEU A 30 2.55 2.65 -12.52
N ALA A 31 1.66 2.75 -11.53
CA ALA A 31 0.34 2.12 -11.63
C ALA A 31 -0.48 2.69 -12.80
N GLY A 32 -0.38 4.00 -13.04
CA GLY A 32 -1.07 4.68 -14.14
C GLY A 32 -0.54 4.35 -15.54
N MET A 33 0.63 3.73 -15.64
CA MET A 33 1.21 3.28 -16.92
C MET A 33 0.63 1.96 -17.43
N HIS A 34 -0.14 1.26 -16.60
CA HIS A 34 -0.74 -0.03 -16.92
C HIS A 34 -2.23 0.11 -17.26
N SER A 35 -2.75 -0.81 -18.06
CA SER A 35 -4.17 -0.95 -18.30
C SER A 35 -4.85 -1.67 -17.14
N TRP A 36 -6.03 -1.22 -16.77
CA TRP A 36 -6.81 -1.76 -15.65
C TRP A 36 -8.12 -2.38 -16.14
N VAL A 37 -8.60 -3.37 -15.43
CA VAL A 37 -9.87 -4.05 -15.67
C VAL A 37 -10.65 -4.21 -14.37
N ARG A 38 -11.96 -4.15 -14.45
CA ARG A 38 -12.85 -4.45 -13.31
C ARG A 38 -13.01 -5.95 -13.16
N VAL A 39 -12.74 -6.46 -11.97
CA VAL A 39 -12.94 -7.86 -11.59
C VAL A 39 -13.76 -7.89 -10.29
N GLY A 40 -15.06 -8.11 -10.40
CA GLY A 40 -15.96 -7.93 -9.26
C GLY A 40 -15.94 -6.49 -8.77
N GLY A 41 -15.88 -6.28 -7.46
CA GLY A 41 -15.78 -4.95 -6.84
C GLY A 41 -14.38 -4.31 -6.87
N ARG A 42 -13.43 -4.88 -7.61
CA ARG A 42 -12.01 -4.50 -7.61
C ARG A 42 -11.57 -3.95 -8.95
N THR A 43 -10.57 -3.08 -8.93
CA THR A 43 -9.81 -2.66 -10.11
C THR A 43 -8.50 -3.41 -10.12
N CYS A 44 -8.21 -4.15 -11.17
CA CYS A 44 -7.03 -5.01 -11.28
C CYS A 44 -6.17 -4.62 -12.48
N MET A 45 -4.87 -4.90 -12.42
CA MET A 45 -4.00 -4.86 -13.58
C MET A 45 -4.52 -5.84 -14.63
N LEU A 46 -4.54 -5.45 -15.91
CA LEU A 46 -5.08 -6.30 -16.98
C LEU A 46 -4.15 -7.48 -17.29
N ASP A 47 -2.89 -7.19 -17.58
CA ASP A 47 -1.92 -8.17 -18.07
C ASP A 47 -0.63 -8.21 -17.26
N HIS A 48 -0.57 -7.50 -16.14
CA HIS A 48 0.66 -7.38 -15.36
C HIS A 48 0.60 -8.22 -14.10
N PHE A 49 1.59 -9.10 -13.95
CA PHE A 49 1.80 -9.92 -12.76
C PHE A 49 2.97 -9.37 -11.97
N HIS A 50 2.86 -9.41 -10.66
CA HIS A 50 3.99 -9.26 -9.75
C HIS A 50 4.36 -10.61 -9.16
N ASP A 51 5.64 -10.75 -8.86
CA ASP A 51 6.21 -11.93 -8.24
C ASP A 51 6.84 -11.57 -6.90
N GLY A 52 6.82 -12.51 -5.97
CA GLY A 52 7.51 -12.43 -4.70
C GLY A 52 8.15 -13.75 -4.39
N SER A 53 9.27 -13.75 -3.69
CA SER A 53 10.00 -14.94 -3.29
C SER A 53 10.29 -14.96 -1.81
N GLY A 54 10.41 -16.15 -1.24
CA GLY A 54 10.71 -16.30 0.17
C GLY A 54 11.20 -17.69 0.51
N SER A 55 11.91 -17.79 1.62
CA SER A 55 12.45 -19.03 2.16
C SER A 55 12.02 -19.22 3.61
N GLY A 56 12.05 -20.46 4.07
CA GLY A 56 11.73 -20.79 5.44
C GLY A 56 12.00 -22.25 5.76
N ALA A 57 12.05 -22.56 7.06
CA ALA A 57 12.26 -23.92 7.53
C ALA A 57 11.06 -24.83 7.26
N THR A 58 9.87 -24.26 7.13
CA THR A 58 8.63 -24.96 6.75
C THR A 58 8.08 -24.37 5.45
N ARG A 59 7.30 -25.17 4.72
CA ARG A 59 6.61 -24.72 3.52
C ARG A 59 5.74 -23.50 3.82
N ALA A 60 4.96 -23.53 4.91
CA ALA A 60 4.10 -22.43 5.30
C ALA A 60 4.87 -21.13 5.59
N ALA A 61 6.03 -21.23 6.25
CA ALA A 61 6.89 -20.06 6.49
C ALA A 61 7.45 -19.47 5.20
N ALA A 62 7.90 -20.31 4.28
CA ALA A 62 8.39 -19.90 2.96
C ALA A 62 7.29 -19.25 2.11
N GLN A 63 6.06 -19.79 2.14
CA GLN A 63 4.90 -19.20 1.46
C GLN A 63 4.55 -17.82 2.02
N ARG A 64 4.51 -17.66 3.34
CA ARG A 64 4.28 -16.33 3.96
C ARG A 64 5.36 -15.33 3.59
N ALA A 65 6.62 -15.75 3.55
CA ALA A 65 7.73 -14.90 3.15
C ALA A 65 7.60 -14.47 1.67
N ALA A 66 7.21 -15.36 0.78
CA ALA A 66 6.97 -15.06 -0.62
C ALA A 66 5.80 -14.07 -0.81
N ILE A 67 4.69 -14.26 -0.10
CA ILE A 67 3.55 -13.33 -0.12
C ILE A 67 3.96 -11.95 0.41
N ARG A 68 4.70 -11.88 1.50
CA ARG A 68 5.21 -10.61 2.04
C ARG A 68 6.09 -9.89 1.03
N SER A 69 7.01 -10.60 0.38
CA SER A 69 7.85 -10.05 -0.68
C SER A 69 7.00 -9.46 -1.82
N TRP A 70 5.96 -10.17 -2.25
CA TRP A 70 5.01 -9.70 -3.26
C TRP A 70 4.27 -8.41 -2.81
N ILE A 71 3.79 -8.39 -1.56
CA ILE A 71 3.09 -7.23 -0.98
C ILE A 71 4.01 -6.01 -0.95
N ASP A 72 5.21 -6.17 -0.41
CA ASP A 72 6.16 -5.07 -0.24
C ASP A 72 6.60 -4.48 -1.59
N PHE A 73 6.90 -5.34 -2.56
CA PHE A 73 7.27 -4.91 -3.91
C PHE A 73 6.11 -4.19 -4.61
N THR A 74 4.91 -4.75 -4.55
CA THR A 74 3.72 -4.17 -5.19
C THR A 74 3.37 -2.82 -4.57
N ALA A 75 3.41 -2.72 -3.24
CA ALA A 75 3.14 -1.48 -2.52
C ALA A 75 4.20 -0.40 -2.82
N TRP A 76 5.46 -0.80 -2.95
CA TRP A 76 6.54 0.11 -3.32
C TRP A 76 6.39 0.63 -4.76
N GLU A 77 6.04 -0.24 -5.71
CA GLU A 77 5.96 0.14 -7.12
C GLU A 77 4.67 0.90 -7.45
N TYR A 78 3.52 0.48 -6.92
CA TYR A 78 2.20 1.02 -7.29
C TYR A 78 1.49 1.80 -6.20
N GLY A 79 2.01 1.78 -4.99
CA GLY A 79 1.37 2.34 -3.81
C GLY A 79 0.65 1.28 -2.96
N SER A 80 0.47 1.58 -1.68
CA SER A 80 -0.02 0.63 -0.68
C SER A 80 -1.40 0.04 -0.99
N ARG A 81 -2.24 0.77 -1.72
CA ARG A 81 -3.58 0.29 -2.11
C ARG A 81 -3.55 -0.92 -3.04
N TRP A 82 -2.46 -1.11 -3.78
CA TRP A 82 -2.25 -2.22 -4.69
C TRP A 82 -1.59 -3.42 -4.02
N GLY A 83 -0.95 -3.22 -2.87
CA GLY A 83 -0.20 -4.24 -2.14
C GLY A 83 -1.07 -5.17 -1.30
N SER A 84 -2.24 -5.55 -1.78
CA SER A 84 -3.14 -6.48 -1.08
C SER A 84 -3.14 -7.85 -1.78
N TRP A 85 -2.46 -8.82 -1.19
CA TRP A 85 -2.49 -10.19 -1.68
C TRP A 85 -3.92 -10.76 -1.70
N GLY A 86 -4.71 -10.46 -0.65
CA GLY A 86 -6.11 -10.91 -0.58
C GLY A 86 -6.99 -10.38 -1.71
N ALA A 87 -6.77 -9.13 -2.13
CA ALA A 87 -7.50 -8.51 -3.24
C ALA A 87 -7.00 -8.95 -4.62
N SER A 88 -5.76 -9.41 -4.74
CA SER A 88 -5.16 -9.82 -6.01
C SER A 88 -5.88 -11.00 -6.66
N VAL A 89 -5.71 -11.15 -7.96
CA VAL A 89 -6.36 -12.20 -8.75
C VAL A 89 -5.33 -13.04 -9.51
N SER A 90 -5.76 -14.20 -9.98
CA SER A 90 -4.90 -15.14 -10.71
C SER A 90 -3.66 -15.57 -9.91
N LYS A 91 -3.86 -15.86 -8.63
CA LYS A 91 -2.80 -16.24 -7.71
C LYS A 91 -2.15 -17.57 -8.09
N ARG A 92 -0.84 -17.62 -7.98
CA ARG A 92 -0.03 -18.82 -8.13
C ARG A 92 0.95 -18.90 -6.97
N MET A 93 1.23 -20.12 -6.52
CA MET A 93 2.21 -20.40 -5.49
C MET A 93 2.97 -21.68 -5.87
N GLY A 94 4.28 -21.59 -5.99
CA GLY A 94 5.16 -22.71 -6.23
C GLY A 94 6.21 -22.81 -5.15
N CYS A 95 6.52 -24.00 -4.69
CA CYS A 95 7.54 -24.23 -3.68
C CYS A 95 8.47 -25.37 -4.08
N SER A 96 9.72 -25.30 -3.66
CA SER A 96 10.75 -26.33 -3.80
C SER A 96 11.52 -26.51 -2.49
N GLY A 97 12.37 -27.54 -2.43
CA GLY A 97 13.12 -27.88 -1.23
C GLY A 97 12.42 -28.94 -0.38
N GLY A 98 12.76 -29.00 0.89
CA GLY A 98 12.26 -29.98 1.84
C GLY A 98 12.32 -29.48 3.27
N PRO A 99 12.02 -30.35 4.28
CA PRO A 99 12.04 -29.99 5.68
C PRO A 99 13.32 -29.26 6.08
N GLY A 100 13.17 -28.11 6.74
CA GLY A 100 14.26 -27.23 7.16
C GLY A 100 14.72 -26.21 6.13
N SER A 101 14.37 -26.34 4.84
CA SER A 101 14.82 -25.43 3.78
C SER A 101 13.87 -25.44 2.59
N TYR A 102 12.77 -24.73 2.70
CA TYR A 102 11.85 -24.48 1.60
C TYR A 102 12.10 -23.12 0.95
N SER A 103 11.90 -23.05 -0.37
CA SER A 103 11.83 -21.81 -1.14
C SER A 103 10.50 -21.77 -1.89
N CYS A 104 9.80 -20.64 -1.83
CA CYS A 104 8.52 -20.44 -2.51
C CYS A 104 8.53 -19.18 -3.37
N GLU A 105 7.74 -19.22 -4.44
CA GLU A 105 7.45 -18.09 -5.29
C GLU A 105 5.94 -17.84 -5.32
N ALA A 106 5.53 -16.61 -5.11
CA ALA A 106 4.15 -16.15 -5.19
C ALA A 106 4.00 -15.23 -6.39
N SER A 107 2.96 -15.42 -7.19
CA SER A 107 2.66 -14.58 -8.35
C SER A 107 1.19 -14.26 -8.41
N SER A 108 0.83 -13.02 -8.69
CA SER A 108 -0.56 -12.63 -8.94
C SER A 108 -0.66 -11.28 -9.62
N ARG A 109 -1.85 -10.99 -10.18
CA ARG A 109 -2.16 -9.66 -10.71
C ARG A 109 -2.63 -8.76 -9.58
N PRO A 110 -1.98 -7.60 -9.36
CA PRO A 110 -2.39 -6.63 -8.35
C PRO A 110 -3.79 -6.09 -8.59
N CYS A 111 -4.55 -5.93 -7.50
CA CYS A 111 -5.85 -5.28 -7.51
C CYS A 111 -5.99 -4.34 -6.32
N ARG A 112 -6.88 -3.36 -6.46
CA ARG A 112 -7.31 -2.48 -5.38
C ARG A 112 -8.85 -2.36 -5.34
N TYR A 113 -9.39 -2.06 -4.16
CA TYR A 113 -10.80 -1.71 -3.98
C TYR A 113 -11.09 -0.26 -4.33
#